data_4be4be83e2d270fc5199468ed3156c79
#
_entry.id   4be4be83e2d270fc5199468ed3156c79
#
_cell.length_a   1.000
_cell.length_b   1.000
_cell.length_c   1.000
_cell.angle_alpha   90.00
_cell.angle_beta   90.00
_cell.angle_gamma   90.00
#
_symmetry.space_group_name_H-M   'P 1'
#
loop_
_entity.id
_entity.type
_entity.pdbx_description
1 polymer ?
#
loop_
_entity_poly.entity_id
_entity_poly.type
_entity_poly.pdbx_seq_one_letter_code
_entity_poly.pdbx_strand_id
1 'polypeptide(L)' 'MKYITVLDFEVGRVFQYELKELHRNSDGVVDHEEFLSNIGHNMTNCEWMVHEIAGIIKDKSWNSVL' A
#
# COMPACT_ATOMS: atom_id res chain seq x y z
N MET A 1 2.77 -3.44 -14.25
CA MET A 1 2.68 -2.34 -13.29
C MET A 1 2.74 -2.91 -11.88
N LYS A 2 3.24 -2.13 -10.94
CA LYS A 2 3.27 -2.56 -9.55
C LYS A 2 2.49 -1.61 -8.67
N TYR A 3 1.94 -2.17 -7.62
CA TYR A 3 1.14 -1.44 -6.64
C TYR A 3 1.65 -1.75 -5.26
N ILE A 4 1.40 -0.84 -4.33
CA ILE A 4 1.66 -1.06 -2.92
C ILE A 4 0.36 -0.85 -2.16
N THR A 5 -0.02 -1.83 -1.36
CA THR A 5 -1.21 -1.75 -0.51
C THR A 5 -0.77 -1.63 0.93
N VAL A 6 -1.31 -0.65 1.63
CA VAL A 6 -0.91 -0.28 2.99
C VAL A 6 -2.08 -0.44 3.94
N LEU A 7 -1.84 -1.15 5.03
CA LEU A 7 -2.76 -1.22 6.15
C LEU A 7 -2.29 -0.19 7.16
N ASP A 8 -2.99 0.92 7.25
CA ASP A 8 -2.64 2.02 8.14
C ASP A 8 -3.46 1.92 9.42
N PHE A 9 -2.82 1.48 10.49
CA PHE A 9 -3.49 1.22 11.76
C PHE A 9 -3.81 2.49 12.54
N GLU A 10 -3.12 3.60 12.26
CA GLU A 10 -3.45 4.89 12.88
C GLU A 10 -4.77 5.45 12.35
N VAL A 11 -4.98 5.33 11.04
CA VAL A 11 -6.17 5.84 10.37
C VAL A 11 -7.29 4.82 10.37
N GLY A 12 -6.94 3.53 10.44
CA GLY A 12 -7.89 2.44 10.37
C GLY A 12 -8.40 2.22 8.95
N ARG A 13 -7.57 2.45 7.93
CA ARG A 13 -7.94 2.33 6.53
C ARG A 13 -6.89 1.60 5.72
N VAL A 14 -7.32 1.09 4.59
CA VAL A 14 -6.46 0.45 3.60
C VAL A 14 -6.26 1.41 2.44
N PHE A 15 -5.01 1.64 2.08
CA PHE A 15 -4.64 2.51 0.96
C PHE A 15 -3.95 1.68 -0.11
N GLN A 16 -4.12 2.06 -1.37
CA GLN A 16 -3.41 1.41 -2.47
C GLN A 16 -2.87 2.48 -3.40
N TYR A 17 -1.59 2.35 -3.75
CA TYR A 17 -0.90 3.29 -4.62
C TYR A 17 -0.26 2.56 -5.79
N GLU A 18 -0.23 3.18 -6.95
CA GLU A 18 0.52 2.69 -8.08
C GLU A 18 1.97 3.14 -7.96
N LEU A 19 2.90 2.20 -8.08
CA LEU A 19 4.32 2.51 -8.06
C LEU A 19 4.79 2.84 -9.47
N LYS A 20 5.36 4.04 -9.65
CA LYS A 20 5.81 4.57 -10.94
C LYS A 20 7.33 4.70 -10.95
N GLU A 21 7.90 4.84 -12.14
CA GLU A 21 9.35 5.01 -12.30
C GLU A 21 9.89 6.18 -11.47
N LEU A 22 9.12 7.26 -11.35
CA LEU A 22 9.54 8.44 -10.58
C LEU A 22 9.73 8.17 -9.08
N HIS A 23 9.26 7.04 -8.59
CA HIS A 23 9.43 6.66 -7.19
C HIS A 23 10.76 5.96 -6.91
N ARG A 24 11.57 5.69 -7.96
CA ARG A 24 12.89 5.10 -7.79
C ARG A 24 13.88 6.13 -7.24
N ASN A 25 14.77 5.67 -6.39
CA ASN A 25 15.86 6.51 -5.90
C ASN A 25 16.98 6.61 -6.95
N SER A 26 18.10 7.29 -6.61
CA SER A 26 19.22 7.48 -7.53
C SER A 26 19.89 6.18 -7.97
N ASP A 27 19.74 5.11 -7.21
CA ASP A 27 20.28 3.78 -7.53
C ASP A 27 19.31 2.95 -8.40
N GLY A 28 18.19 3.52 -8.78
CA GLY A 28 17.17 2.83 -9.57
C GLY A 28 16.30 1.86 -8.77
N VAL A 29 16.36 1.92 -7.46
CA VAL A 29 15.62 1.05 -6.54
C VAL A 29 14.50 1.83 -5.87
N VAL A 30 13.34 1.22 -5.73
CA VAL A 30 12.23 1.82 -4.99
C VAL A 30 12.43 1.54 -3.50
N ASP A 31 12.57 2.61 -2.72
CA ASP A 31 12.54 2.51 -1.26
C ASP A 31 11.09 2.68 -0.82
N HIS A 32 10.42 1.57 -0.55
CA HIS A 32 9.00 1.56 -0.23
C HIS A 32 8.69 2.28 1.09
N GLU A 33 9.55 2.13 2.08
CA GLU A 33 9.35 2.80 3.37
C GLU A 33 9.50 4.31 3.23
N GLU A 34 10.49 4.76 2.48
CA GLU A 34 10.68 6.18 2.20
C GLU A 34 9.48 6.74 1.43
N PHE A 35 9.02 6.02 0.41
CA PHE A 35 7.85 6.43 -0.36
C PHE A 35 6.63 6.61 0.54
N LEU A 36 6.33 5.62 1.37
CA LEU A 36 5.16 5.66 2.25
C LEU A 36 5.29 6.75 3.32
N SER A 37 6.48 6.92 3.87
CA SER A 37 6.75 7.96 4.85
C SER A 37 6.55 9.35 4.25
N ASN A 38 7.02 9.55 3.01
CA ASN A 38 6.92 10.85 2.33
C ASN A 38 5.47 11.24 2.02
N ILE A 39 4.58 10.28 1.85
CA ILE A 39 3.16 10.56 1.61
C ILE A 39 2.32 10.57 2.89
N GLY A 40 2.97 10.45 4.04
CA GLY A 40 2.32 10.70 5.33
C GLY A 40 1.98 9.50 6.18
N HIS A 41 2.41 8.30 5.80
CA HIS A 41 2.18 7.11 6.62
C HIS A 41 3.24 6.98 7.71
N ASN A 42 2.81 6.65 8.92
CA ASN A 42 3.71 6.36 10.02
C ASN A 42 4.09 4.88 9.98
N MET A 43 5.33 4.60 9.58
CA MET A 43 5.78 3.24 9.31
C MET A 43 5.77 2.32 10.54
N THR A 44 5.77 2.87 11.75
CA THR A 44 5.65 2.04 12.95
C THR A 44 4.23 1.50 13.15
N ASN A 45 3.24 2.14 12.51
CA ASN A 45 1.83 1.77 12.62
C ASN A 45 1.21 1.32 11.30
N CYS A 46 2.04 0.86 10.37
CA CYS A 46 1.60 0.39 9.06
C CYS A 46 2.19 -0.97 8.73
N GLU A 47 1.42 -1.74 7.96
CA GLU A 47 1.92 -2.92 7.26
C GLU A 47 1.63 -2.72 5.77
N TRP A 48 2.46 -3.26 4.91
CA TRP A 48 2.31 -3.06 3.47
C TRP A 48 2.82 -4.26 2.69
N MET A 49 2.33 -4.37 1.44
CA MET A 49 2.86 -5.36 0.50
C MET A 49 2.88 -4.78 -0.91
N VAL A 50 3.85 -5.21 -1.69
CA VAL A 50 3.95 -4.87 -3.11
C VAL A 50 3.36 -6.02 -3.93
N HIS A 51 2.55 -5.68 -4.93
CA HIS A 51 1.88 -6.67 -5.77
C HIS A 51 1.63 -6.12 -7.17
N GLU A 52 1.20 -6.99 -8.09
CA GLU A 52 1.06 -6.62 -9.51
C GLU A 52 -0.38 -6.44 -9.95
N ILE A 53 -1.34 -6.95 -9.18
CA ILE A 53 -2.75 -6.87 -9.53
C ILE A 53 -3.42 -5.81 -8.67
N ALA A 54 -3.99 -4.78 -9.32
CA ALA A 54 -4.70 -3.71 -8.62
C ALA A 54 -6.02 -4.21 -8.05
N GLY A 55 -6.46 -3.55 -7.00
CA GLY A 55 -7.77 -3.77 -6.41
C GLY A 55 -7.72 -4.49 -5.08
N ILE A 56 -8.82 -4.39 -4.37
CA ILE A 56 -9.02 -5.01 -3.06
C ILE A 56 -10.30 -5.84 -3.16
N ILE A 57 -10.18 -7.12 -2.86
CA ILE A 57 -11.34 -8.01 -2.88
C ILE A 57 -12.03 -7.94 -1.54
N LYS A 58 -13.30 -7.56 -1.57
CA LYS A 58 -14.17 -7.59 -0.40
C LYS A 58 -15.05 -8.82 -0.48
N ASP A 59 -15.03 -9.64 0.55
CA ASP A 59 -15.80 -10.87 0.58
C ASP A 59 -17.26 -10.58 0.87
N LYS A 60 -18.06 -10.63 -0.18
CA LYS A 60 -19.51 -10.40 -0.08
C LYS A 60 -20.25 -11.53 0.61
N SER A 61 -19.73 -12.75 0.52
CA SER A 61 -20.35 -13.89 1.18
C SER A 61 -20.23 -13.76 2.70
N TRP A 62 -19.15 -13.18 3.17
CA TRP A 62 -18.96 -12.87 4.58
C TRP A 62 -20.05 -11.92 5.08
N ASN A 63 -20.32 -10.87 4.31
CA ASN A 63 -21.35 -9.90 4.66
C ASN A 63 -22.75 -10.51 4.67
N SER A 64 -23.02 -11.47 3.83
CA SER A 64 -24.33 -12.12 3.76
C SER A 64 -24.58 -13.08 4.92
N VAL A 65 -23.55 -13.52 5.60
CA VAL A 65 -23.65 -14.38 6.79
C VAL A 65 -24.01 -13.55 8.02
N LEU A 66 -23.60 -12.32 8.05
CA LEU A 66 -23.83 -11.44 9.16
C LEU A 66 -25.24 -10.85 9.17
#